data_ffb20f399bff0b32e614c5a669790594
#
_entry.id   ffb20f399bff0b32e614c5a669790594
#
_cell.length_a   1.000
_cell.length_b   1.000
_cell.length_c   1.000
_cell.angle_alpha   90.00
_cell.angle_beta   90.00
_cell.angle_gamma   90.00
#
_symmetry.space_group_name_H-M   'P 1'
#
loop_
_entity.id
_entity.type
_entity.pdbx_description
1 polymer ?
#
loop_
_entity_poly.entity_id
_entity_poly.type
_entity_poly.pdbx_seq_one_letter_code
_entity_poly.pdbx_strand_id
1 'polypeptide(L)'
;MKKKYIRRVLYLLIIVALFGLYFFPITNDNKSTNHIFNTTTSKNLSTKTKIDVKSEIEKYNNPDIIGYIYIPDVLSSPILKSTTNEYYLSHDNYGNYDKKGSITMDYRVNIGDKKILLYGHSGKEEDLPFLVLNNYTDESFFKKNNIIYVYDSNNTKYTYKIFSSYIETKDFDYVNIKTFNGLSWKEHLNKLKNKSLFKTDTELTDDSKVIILQTCSMVNKGNKKYQLVIGVLTNIE
;
A
#
# COMPACT_ATOMS: atom_id res chain seq x y z
N MET A 1 2.76 18.29 -67.55
CA MET A 1 1.74 18.35 -66.48
C MET A 1 1.57 17.04 -65.69
N LYS A 2 1.60 15.85 -66.29
CA LYS A 2 1.37 14.54 -65.61
C LYS A 2 2.36 14.20 -64.48
N LYS A 3 3.67 14.51 -64.61
CA LYS A 3 4.67 14.17 -63.57
C LYS A 3 4.51 14.95 -62.25
N LYS A 4 4.02 16.18 -62.26
CA LYS A 4 3.74 16.97 -61.05
C LYS A 4 2.52 16.43 -60.28
N TYR A 5 1.52 15.93 -61.01
CA TYR A 5 0.31 15.35 -60.41
C TYR A 5 0.60 14.04 -59.72
N ILE A 6 1.40 13.16 -60.36
CA ILE A 6 1.78 11.89 -59.78
C ILE A 6 2.60 12.07 -58.48
N ARG A 7 3.53 13.02 -58.42
CA ARG A 7 4.25 13.33 -57.19
C ARG A 7 3.34 13.82 -56.07
N ARG A 8 2.33 14.65 -56.36
CA ARG A 8 1.37 15.12 -55.34
C ARG A 8 0.49 14.02 -54.81
N VAL A 9 0.05 13.09 -55.66
CA VAL A 9 -0.72 11.91 -55.25
C VAL A 9 0.14 10.96 -54.37
N LEU A 10 1.42 10.76 -54.70
CA LEU A 10 2.33 9.95 -53.85
C LEU A 10 2.55 10.60 -52.48
N TYR A 11 2.72 11.92 -52.40
CA TYR A 11 2.84 12.63 -51.11
C TYR A 11 1.56 12.52 -50.26
N LEU A 12 0.40 12.59 -50.87
CA LEU A 12 -0.87 12.39 -50.16
C LEU A 12 -1.02 10.98 -49.64
N LEU A 13 -0.64 9.97 -50.39
CA LEU A 13 -0.67 8.55 -49.94
C LEU A 13 0.32 8.29 -48.77
N ILE A 14 1.50 8.92 -48.81
CA ILE A 14 2.47 8.81 -47.69
C ILE A 14 1.93 9.48 -46.44
N ILE A 15 1.30 10.65 -46.57
CA ILE A 15 0.69 11.35 -45.42
C ILE A 15 -0.46 10.54 -44.83
N VAL A 16 -1.32 9.95 -45.68
CA VAL A 16 -2.41 9.08 -45.20
C VAL A 16 -1.90 7.79 -44.55
N ALA A 17 -0.80 7.20 -45.06
CA ALA A 17 -0.16 6.05 -44.42
C ALA A 17 0.49 6.39 -43.07
N LEU A 18 1.12 7.54 -42.97
CA LEU A 18 1.70 8.03 -41.69
C LEU A 18 0.60 8.44 -40.69
N PHE A 19 -0.51 9.00 -41.15
CA PHE A 19 -1.67 9.29 -40.30
C PHE A 19 -2.39 8.02 -39.86
N GLY A 20 -2.47 6.98 -40.71
CA GLY A 20 -3.03 5.67 -40.38
C GLY A 20 -2.24 4.94 -39.29
N LEU A 21 -0.91 5.13 -39.23
CA LEU A 21 -0.06 4.60 -38.16
C LEU A 21 -0.21 5.35 -36.83
N TYR A 22 -0.70 6.61 -36.87
CA TYR A 22 -0.97 7.43 -35.67
C TYR A 22 -2.40 7.20 -35.11
N PHE A 23 -3.32 6.72 -35.91
CA PHE A 23 -4.73 6.49 -35.58
C PHE A 23 -5.14 5.00 -35.63
N PHE A 24 -4.20 4.08 -35.40
CA PHE A 24 -4.65 2.75 -35.04
C PHE A 24 -5.33 2.85 -33.69
N PRO A 25 -6.64 2.55 -33.56
CA PRO A 25 -7.23 2.41 -32.27
C PRO A 25 -6.46 1.28 -31.58
N ILE A 26 -5.82 1.61 -30.47
CA ILE A 26 -5.37 0.59 -29.51
C ILE A 26 -6.65 -0.16 -29.16
N THR A 27 -6.81 -1.34 -29.73
CA THR A 27 -7.86 -2.24 -29.31
C THR A 27 -7.74 -2.37 -27.82
N ASN A 28 -8.77 -1.89 -27.09
CA ASN A 28 -8.95 -2.17 -25.68
C ASN A 28 -9.13 -3.69 -25.53
N ASP A 29 -8.05 -4.42 -25.50
CA ASP A 29 -8.04 -5.67 -24.77
C ASP A 29 -8.12 -5.32 -23.29
N ASN A 30 -9.36 -5.17 -22.81
CA ASN A 30 -9.71 -5.26 -21.41
C ASN A 30 -9.49 -6.71 -20.91
N LYS A 31 -8.31 -7.24 -21.12
CA LYS A 31 -7.74 -8.25 -20.26
C LYS A 31 -7.18 -7.48 -19.07
N SER A 32 -7.97 -7.42 -18.01
CA SER A 32 -7.48 -7.18 -16.66
C SER A 32 -6.37 -8.20 -16.41
N THR A 33 -5.15 -7.86 -16.82
CA THR A 33 -3.97 -8.57 -16.37
C THR A 33 -3.80 -8.12 -14.91
N ASN A 34 -4.26 -8.96 -14.00
CA ASN A 34 -3.96 -8.87 -12.59
C ASN A 34 -2.43 -9.01 -12.44
N HIS A 35 -1.71 -7.90 -12.54
CA HIS A 35 -0.30 -7.84 -12.21
C HIS A 35 -0.18 -7.92 -10.69
N ILE A 36 0.01 -9.14 -10.19
CA ILE A 36 0.37 -9.36 -8.79
C ILE A 36 1.82 -8.89 -8.64
N PHE A 37 2.04 -7.85 -7.84
CA PHE A 37 3.37 -7.38 -7.51
C PHE A 37 3.98 -8.31 -6.46
N ASN A 38 5.05 -8.99 -6.82
CA ASN A 38 5.81 -9.83 -5.88
C ASN A 38 6.94 -8.99 -5.29
N THR A 39 7.01 -8.89 -3.99
CA THR A 39 8.20 -8.40 -3.31
C THR A 39 9.20 -9.54 -3.20
N THR A 40 10.41 -9.34 -3.68
CA THR A 40 11.47 -10.37 -3.74
C THR A 40 12.01 -10.77 -2.36
N THR A 41 11.43 -10.26 -1.28
CA THR A 41 11.87 -10.51 0.10
C THR A 41 11.38 -11.84 0.69
N SER A 42 10.64 -12.66 -0.05
CA SER A 42 10.02 -13.90 0.47
C SER A 42 10.68 -15.20 0.01
N LYS A 43 11.97 -15.21 -0.36
CA LYS A 43 12.70 -16.48 -0.52
C LYS A 43 13.11 -17.02 0.84
N ASN A 44 12.42 -18.04 1.30
CA ASN A 44 12.64 -18.90 2.48
C ASN A 44 11.83 -18.57 3.75
N LEU A 45 10.50 -18.54 3.67
CA LEU A 45 9.67 -18.50 4.89
C LEU A 45 8.87 -19.80 5.11
N SER A 46 9.49 -20.97 4.89
CA SER A 46 8.86 -22.27 5.22
C SER A 46 9.24 -22.80 6.61
N THR A 47 10.10 -22.12 7.34
CA THR A 47 10.33 -22.37 8.77
C THR A 47 9.64 -21.28 9.57
N LYS A 48 8.83 -21.67 10.55
CA LYS A 48 8.13 -20.82 11.53
C LYS A 48 9.17 -19.99 12.32
N THR A 49 9.78 -19.01 11.65
CA THR A 49 10.79 -18.13 12.26
C THR A 49 10.05 -17.28 13.29
N LYS A 50 10.38 -17.49 14.56
CA LYS A 50 9.85 -16.65 15.65
C LYS A 50 10.33 -15.23 15.39
N ILE A 51 9.42 -14.32 15.12
CA ILE A 51 9.75 -12.90 14.96
C ILE A 51 10.23 -12.39 16.31
N ASP A 52 11.39 -11.76 16.32
CA ASP A 52 11.98 -11.13 17.49
C ASP A 52 12.44 -9.71 17.12
N VAL A 53 11.71 -8.72 17.61
CA VAL A 53 11.96 -7.31 17.30
C VAL A 53 13.32 -6.85 17.83
N LYS A 54 13.78 -7.40 18.96
CA LYS A 54 15.11 -7.06 19.51
C LYS A 54 16.23 -7.49 18.57
N SER A 55 16.11 -8.69 17.99
CA SER A 55 17.06 -9.17 16.98
C SER A 55 17.09 -8.27 15.74
N GLU A 56 15.96 -7.69 15.35
CA GLU A 56 15.93 -6.73 14.22
C GLU A 56 16.61 -5.40 14.60
N ILE A 57 16.40 -4.90 15.83
CA ILE A 57 17.11 -3.71 16.35
C ILE A 57 18.62 -3.92 16.31
N GLU A 58 19.09 -5.06 16.80
CA GLU A 58 20.53 -5.43 16.82
C GLU A 58 21.09 -5.57 15.39
N LYS A 59 20.37 -6.27 14.52
CA LYS A 59 20.77 -6.51 13.12
C LYS A 59 20.99 -5.21 12.35
N TYR A 60 20.09 -4.23 12.50
CA TYR A 60 20.18 -2.95 11.82
C TYR A 60 20.92 -1.89 12.62
N ASN A 61 21.27 -2.17 13.89
CA ASN A 61 21.83 -1.20 14.83
C ASN A 61 21.03 0.11 14.84
N ASN A 62 19.69 0.00 14.83
CA ASN A 62 18.79 1.14 14.74
C ASN A 62 17.70 1.08 15.81
N PRO A 63 17.79 1.94 16.85
CA PRO A 63 16.84 1.97 17.95
C PRO A 63 15.45 2.52 17.55
N ASP A 64 15.32 3.13 16.37
CA ASP A 64 14.06 3.63 15.84
C ASP A 64 13.15 2.49 15.32
N ILE A 65 13.64 1.23 15.29
CA ILE A 65 12.81 0.06 15.06
C ILE A 65 11.96 -0.18 16.31
N ILE A 66 10.66 0.06 16.20
CA ILE A 66 9.70 -0.03 17.30
C ILE A 66 8.84 -1.30 17.23
N GLY A 67 8.91 -2.04 16.13
CA GLY A 67 8.08 -3.22 15.92
C GLY A 67 8.37 -3.91 14.60
N TYR A 68 7.52 -4.88 14.29
CA TYR A 68 7.62 -5.66 13.06
C TYR A 68 6.22 -5.93 12.50
N ILE A 69 6.04 -5.78 11.19
CA ILE A 69 4.81 -6.15 10.48
C ILE A 69 5.02 -7.45 9.71
N TYR A 70 4.05 -8.34 9.79
CA TYR A 70 4.04 -9.59 9.06
C TYR A 70 2.65 -9.87 8.47
N ILE A 71 2.59 -10.06 7.18
CA ILE A 71 1.43 -10.59 6.46
C ILE A 71 1.91 -11.88 5.79
N PRO A 72 1.39 -13.06 6.17
CA PRO A 72 1.88 -14.34 5.65
C PRO A 72 1.99 -14.37 4.13
N ASP A 73 3.13 -14.81 3.61
CA ASP A 73 3.47 -14.91 2.18
C ASP A 73 3.42 -13.58 1.38
N VAL A 74 3.20 -12.43 2.07
CA VAL A 74 2.98 -11.13 1.45
C VAL A 74 4.01 -10.09 1.87
N LEU A 75 4.21 -9.91 3.18
CA LEU A 75 5.02 -8.83 3.73
C LEU A 75 5.70 -9.26 5.04
N SER A 76 6.96 -8.93 5.18
CA SER A 76 7.73 -9.17 6.40
C SER A 76 8.79 -8.08 6.54
N SER A 77 8.63 -7.15 7.50
CA SER A 77 9.49 -5.96 7.60
C SER A 77 9.49 -5.34 9.00
N PRO A 78 10.60 -4.74 9.45
CA PRO A 78 10.60 -3.84 10.59
C PRO A 78 9.63 -2.67 10.39
N ILE A 79 9.12 -2.16 11.51
CA ILE A 79 8.39 -0.89 11.60
C ILE A 79 9.28 0.11 12.29
N LEU A 80 9.57 1.22 11.63
CA LEU A 80 10.39 2.30 12.16
C LEU A 80 9.51 3.47 12.59
N LYS A 81 10.02 4.31 13.47
CA LYS A 81 9.35 5.54 13.89
C LYS A 81 10.38 6.63 14.16
N SER A 82 10.13 7.80 13.61
CA SER A 82 10.92 8.99 13.86
C SER A 82 10.08 10.08 14.51
N THR A 83 10.64 11.26 14.70
CA THR A 83 9.94 12.47 15.18
C THR A 83 9.07 13.10 14.09
N THR A 84 9.22 12.70 12.82
CA THR A 84 8.40 13.14 11.67
C THR A 84 8.00 11.94 10.81
N ASN A 85 6.97 12.11 9.97
CA ASN A 85 6.52 11.05 9.05
C ASN A 85 7.39 10.92 7.80
N GLU A 86 8.24 11.91 7.51
CA GLU A 86 9.01 11.99 6.26
C GLU A 86 10.36 11.27 6.35
N TYR A 87 10.97 11.19 7.54
CA TYR A 87 12.35 10.73 7.68
C TYR A 87 12.56 9.33 7.06
N TYR A 88 11.83 8.33 7.53
CA TYR A 88 11.96 6.97 7.01
C TYR A 88 11.29 6.72 5.65
N LEU A 89 10.62 7.71 5.07
CA LEU A 89 10.24 7.65 3.66
C LEU A 89 11.43 7.87 2.71
N SER A 90 12.60 8.26 3.23
CA SER A 90 13.83 8.45 2.47
C SER A 90 15.08 7.86 3.14
N HIS A 91 14.89 6.94 4.10
CA HIS A 91 15.98 6.25 4.78
C HIS A 91 15.64 4.77 4.94
N ASP A 92 16.66 3.93 4.82
CA ASP A 92 16.56 2.48 4.98
C ASP A 92 16.47 2.06 6.47
N ASN A 93 16.40 0.76 6.73
CA ASN A 93 16.33 0.22 8.08
C ASN A 93 17.60 0.47 8.91
N TYR A 94 18.72 0.81 8.29
CA TYR A 94 19.98 1.22 8.96
C TYR A 94 20.01 2.72 9.28
N GLY A 95 19.02 3.49 8.81
CA GLY A 95 19.01 4.95 8.91
C GLY A 95 19.85 5.67 7.86
N ASN A 96 20.33 4.97 6.82
CA ASN A 96 21.03 5.58 5.70
C ASN A 96 20.03 6.13 4.68
N TYR A 97 20.43 7.17 3.95
CA TYR A 97 19.61 7.69 2.87
C TYR A 97 19.35 6.63 1.79
N ASP A 98 18.09 6.34 1.56
CA ASP A 98 17.59 5.49 0.47
C ASP A 98 16.22 6.01 0.02
N LYS A 99 16.10 6.41 -1.25
CA LYS A 99 14.83 6.90 -1.82
C LYS A 99 13.68 5.89 -1.79
N LYS A 100 13.97 4.60 -1.59
CA LYS A 100 12.96 3.56 -1.41
C LYS A 100 12.31 3.66 -0.04
N GLY A 101 13.04 4.18 0.94
CA GLY A 101 12.57 4.31 2.31
C GLY A 101 12.28 2.99 3.00
N SER A 102 11.66 3.08 4.15
CA SER A 102 11.24 1.96 4.99
C SER A 102 9.76 2.07 5.35
N ILE A 103 9.22 1.03 6.00
CA ILE A 103 7.88 1.11 6.61
C ILE A 103 8.00 1.93 7.87
N THR A 104 7.28 3.05 7.93
CA THR A 104 7.31 3.97 9.05
C THR A 104 5.93 4.15 9.68
N MET A 105 5.89 4.25 11.02
CA MET A 105 4.69 4.57 11.77
C MET A 105 4.52 6.08 11.87
N ASP A 106 3.27 6.55 11.81
CA ASP A 106 2.93 7.93 12.09
C ASP A 106 3.47 8.35 13.47
N TYR A 107 4.23 9.46 13.51
CA TYR A 107 4.91 9.92 14.74
C TYR A 107 3.96 10.20 15.89
N ARG A 108 2.67 10.45 15.62
CA ARG A 108 1.63 10.79 16.60
C ARG A 108 1.06 9.62 17.37
N VAL A 109 1.36 8.37 16.94
CA VAL A 109 0.74 7.14 17.49
C VAL A 109 1.78 6.11 17.89
N ASN A 110 1.38 5.13 18.72
CA ASN A 110 2.20 4.00 19.14
C ASN A 110 1.49 2.67 18.84
N ILE A 111 2.25 1.56 18.82
CA ILE A 111 1.66 0.23 18.72
C ILE A 111 0.73 0.02 19.94
N GLY A 112 -0.48 -0.47 19.68
CA GLY A 112 -1.51 -0.65 20.70
C GLY A 112 -2.48 0.52 20.88
N ASP A 113 -2.21 1.69 20.29
CA ASP A 113 -3.16 2.79 20.25
C ASP A 113 -4.45 2.38 19.51
N LYS A 114 -5.50 3.17 19.72
CA LYS A 114 -6.83 2.93 19.13
C LYS A 114 -6.79 2.95 17.60
N LYS A 115 -5.90 3.74 17.03
CA LYS A 115 -5.67 3.88 15.59
C LYS A 115 -4.18 4.03 15.32
N ILE A 116 -3.60 3.11 14.58
CA ILE A 116 -2.22 3.21 14.11
C ILE A 116 -2.17 3.33 12.59
N LEU A 117 -1.23 4.15 12.10
CA LEU A 117 -1.02 4.37 10.69
C LEU A 117 0.42 4.01 10.33
N LEU A 118 0.58 3.21 9.27
CA LEU A 118 1.88 2.88 8.70
C LEU A 118 1.95 3.39 7.27
N TYR A 119 3.10 3.96 6.91
CA TYR A 119 3.41 4.50 5.60
C TYR A 119 4.57 3.74 4.97
N GLY A 120 4.54 3.60 3.66
CA GLY A 120 5.63 3.04 2.87
C GLY A 120 5.43 3.33 1.40
N HIS A 121 6.53 3.38 0.65
CA HIS A 121 6.48 3.66 -0.78
C HIS A 121 5.95 2.49 -1.59
N SER A 122 5.32 2.83 -2.72
CA SER A 122 5.10 1.96 -3.85
C SER A 122 5.31 2.73 -5.16
N GLY A 123 5.58 2.02 -6.24
CA GLY A 123 5.87 2.63 -7.52
C GLY A 123 6.21 1.58 -8.57
N LYS A 124 7.05 1.93 -9.53
CA LYS A 124 7.48 1.02 -10.60
C LYS A 124 8.66 0.12 -10.21
N GLU A 125 9.35 0.45 -9.13
CA GLU A 125 10.50 -0.31 -8.63
C GLU A 125 10.00 -1.53 -7.86
N GLU A 126 10.68 -2.68 -7.99
CA GLU A 126 10.17 -3.97 -7.49
C GLU A 126 10.28 -4.16 -5.97
N ASP A 127 11.17 -3.46 -5.29
CA ASP A 127 11.49 -3.67 -3.85
C ASP A 127 11.01 -2.53 -2.96
N LEU A 128 9.97 -1.84 -3.36
CA LEU A 128 9.39 -0.79 -2.52
C LEU A 128 8.61 -1.40 -1.35
N PRO A 129 8.72 -0.80 -0.13
CA PRO A 129 8.23 -1.38 1.11
C PRO A 129 6.76 -1.80 1.09
N PHE A 130 5.90 -1.01 0.45
CA PHE A 130 4.46 -1.25 0.39
C PHE A 130 3.92 -1.47 -1.04
N LEU A 131 4.81 -1.85 -1.99
CA LEU A 131 4.38 -2.16 -3.36
C LEU A 131 3.25 -3.20 -3.38
N VAL A 132 3.37 -4.25 -2.57
CA VAL A 132 2.43 -5.36 -2.48
C VAL A 132 1.02 -4.94 -2.06
N LEU A 133 0.83 -3.80 -1.38
CA LEU A 133 -0.49 -3.33 -0.98
C LEU A 133 -1.40 -3.01 -2.18
N ASN A 134 -0.83 -2.75 -3.36
CA ASN A 134 -1.62 -2.55 -4.57
C ASN A 134 -2.37 -3.82 -5.02
N ASN A 135 -1.92 -5.01 -4.60
CA ASN A 135 -2.62 -6.28 -4.89
C ASN A 135 -3.96 -6.38 -4.14
N TYR A 136 -4.18 -5.61 -3.07
CA TYR A 136 -5.45 -5.56 -2.36
C TYR A 136 -6.58 -4.87 -3.15
N THR A 137 -6.35 -4.51 -4.40
CA THR A 137 -7.40 -4.16 -5.38
C THR A 137 -7.99 -5.39 -6.07
N ASP A 138 -7.40 -6.58 -5.90
CA ASP A 138 -7.94 -7.87 -6.34
C ASP A 138 -8.69 -8.55 -5.20
N GLU A 139 -9.91 -9.02 -5.48
CA GLU A 139 -10.79 -9.61 -4.45
C GLU A 139 -10.25 -10.94 -3.91
N SER A 140 -9.64 -11.76 -4.76
CA SER A 140 -9.08 -13.04 -4.36
C SER A 140 -7.88 -12.85 -3.44
N PHE A 141 -7.02 -11.87 -3.76
CA PHE A 141 -5.90 -11.50 -2.93
C PHE A 141 -6.35 -10.94 -1.58
N PHE A 142 -7.33 -10.04 -1.58
CA PHE A 142 -7.93 -9.47 -0.37
C PHE A 142 -8.50 -10.54 0.57
N LYS A 143 -9.25 -11.51 0.03
CA LYS A 143 -9.83 -12.61 0.81
C LYS A 143 -8.78 -13.56 1.35
N LYS A 144 -7.77 -13.91 0.53
CA LYS A 144 -6.72 -14.86 0.91
C LYS A 144 -5.77 -14.28 1.98
N ASN A 145 -5.40 -13.01 1.87
CA ASN A 145 -4.34 -12.39 2.68
C ASN A 145 -4.92 -11.39 3.68
N ASN A 146 -5.95 -11.77 4.43
CA ASN A 146 -6.77 -10.87 5.23
C ASN A 146 -6.31 -10.72 6.69
N ILE A 147 -5.13 -11.23 7.06
CA ILE A 147 -4.57 -11.13 8.41
C ILE A 147 -3.26 -10.36 8.38
N ILE A 148 -3.14 -9.38 9.28
CA ILE A 148 -1.92 -8.64 9.56
C ILE A 148 -1.50 -8.95 10.98
N TYR A 149 -0.24 -9.32 11.18
CA TYR A 149 0.40 -9.39 12.48
C TYR A 149 1.32 -8.20 12.67
N VAL A 150 1.25 -7.58 13.84
CA VAL A 150 2.21 -6.58 14.30
C VAL A 150 2.81 -7.07 15.60
N TYR A 151 4.13 -6.95 15.73
CA TYR A 151 4.86 -7.26 16.95
C TYR A 151 5.47 -5.98 17.49
N ASP A 152 5.32 -5.70 18.78
CA ASP A 152 5.99 -4.58 19.43
C ASP A 152 7.40 -4.97 19.93
N SER A 153 8.13 -4.03 20.53
CA SER A 153 9.47 -4.24 21.08
C SER A 153 9.54 -5.26 22.23
N ASN A 154 8.41 -5.63 22.82
CA ASN A 154 8.28 -6.68 23.82
C ASN A 154 7.89 -8.03 23.19
N ASN A 155 7.79 -8.10 21.87
CA ASN A 155 7.28 -9.23 21.10
C ASN A 155 5.80 -9.56 21.37
N THR A 156 5.03 -8.62 21.92
CA THR A 156 3.57 -8.73 21.99
C THR A 156 3.02 -8.76 20.57
N LYS A 157 2.25 -9.80 20.26
CA LYS A 157 1.66 -9.98 18.93
C LYS A 157 0.24 -9.44 18.88
N TYR A 158 0.02 -8.47 18.01
CA TYR A 158 -1.27 -7.90 17.68
C TYR A 158 -1.76 -8.48 16.35
N THR A 159 -2.94 -9.12 16.37
CA THR A 159 -3.56 -9.72 15.18
C THR A 159 -4.69 -8.83 14.69
N TYR A 160 -4.58 -8.37 13.44
CA TYR A 160 -5.61 -7.56 12.79
C TYR A 160 -6.23 -8.34 11.64
N LYS A 161 -7.58 -8.29 11.53
CA LYS A 161 -8.32 -8.80 10.39
C LYS A 161 -8.68 -7.65 9.45
N ILE A 162 -8.28 -7.75 8.19
CA ILE A 162 -8.55 -6.71 7.18
C ILE A 162 -10.06 -6.67 6.91
N PHE A 163 -10.62 -5.47 6.96
CA PHE A 163 -12.03 -5.23 6.70
C PHE A 163 -12.29 -4.22 5.57
N SER A 164 -11.27 -3.47 5.16
CA SER A 164 -11.41 -2.46 4.11
C SER A 164 -10.14 -2.35 3.29
N SER A 165 -10.31 -2.25 1.97
CA SER A 165 -9.27 -1.87 1.01
C SER A 165 -9.88 -0.96 -0.03
N TYR A 166 -9.29 0.23 -0.25
CA TYR A 166 -9.78 1.20 -1.22
C TYR A 166 -8.72 2.21 -1.66
N ILE A 167 -9.01 2.92 -2.74
CA ILE A 167 -8.15 3.99 -3.25
C ILE A 167 -8.73 5.34 -2.82
N GLU A 168 -7.99 6.07 -1.99
CA GLU A 168 -8.35 7.41 -1.56
C GLU A 168 -7.91 8.47 -2.57
N THR A 169 -8.82 9.36 -2.91
CA THR A 169 -8.60 10.39 -3.94
C THR A 169 -8.95 11.82 -3.50
N LYS A 170 -9.78 11.98 -2.49
CA LYS A 170 -10.38 13.29 -2.15
C LYS A 170 -10.46 13.59 -0.68
N ASP A 171 -10.79 12.59 0.12
CA ASP A 171 -11.14 12.75 1.53
C ASP A 171 -10.13 11.98 2.38
N PHE A 172 -9.15 12.70 2.86
CA PHE A 172 -8.04 12.13 3.63
C PHE A 172 -8.37 12.00 5.13
N ASP A 173 -9.62 11.81 5.50
CA ASP A 173 -10.06 11.68 6.89
C ASP A 173 -9.36 10.54 7.65
N TYR A 174 -8.87 9.54 6.93
CA TYR A 174 -8.14 8.43 7.54
C TYR A 174 -6.87 8.87 8.26
N VAL A 175 -6.28 10.05 7.96
CA VAL A 175 -5.08 10.57 8.67
C VAL A 175 -5.42 11.23 10.01
N ASN A 176 -6.70 11.49 10.30
CA ASN A 176 -7.15 12.10 11.54
C ASN A 176 -7.02 11.12 12.71
N ILE A 177 -6.33 11.49 13.77
CA ILE A 177 -6.08 10.60 14.91
C ILE A 177 -7.10 10.81 16.03
N LYS A 178 -7.46 12.04 16.33
CA LYS A 178 -8.29 12.39 17.51
C LYS A 178 -9.68 12.92 17.17
N THR A 179 -9.83 13.54 16.01
CA THR A 179 -11.09 14.17 15.60
C THR A 179 -11.52 13.63 14.23
N PHE A 180 -12.79 13.37 14.04
CA PHE A 180 -13.31 12.67 12.87
C PHE A 180 -14.39 13.49 12.15
N ASN A 181 -14.19 14.80 12.00
CA ASN A 181 -15.10 15.72 11.30
C ASN A 181 -16.55 15.64 11.85
N GLY A 182 -16.67 15.62 13.19
CA GLY A 182 -17.96 15.54 13.90
C GLY A 182 -18.55 14.14 14.02
N LEU A 183 -17.92 13.12 13.44
CA LEU A 183 -18.36 11.73 13.59
C LEU A 183 -17.86 11.13 14.91
N SER A 184 -18.64 10.22 15.49
CA SER A 184 -18.14 9.29 16.51
C SER A 184 -17.08 8.36 15.93
N TRP A 185 -16.32 7.68 16.80
CA TRP A 185 -15.32 6.71 16.34
C TRP A 185 -15.93 5.58 15.51
N LYS A 186 -17.03 5.01 15.96
CA LYS A 186 -17.76 3.95 15.23
C LYS A 186 -18.23 4.43 13.85
N GLU A 187 -18.80 5.64 13.78
CA GLU A 187 -19.24 6.22 12.51
C GLU A 187 -18.07 6.47 11.55
N HIS A 188 -16.94 6.96 12.06
CA HIS A 188 -15.72 7.12 11.28
C HIS A 188 -15.23 5.77 10.72
N LEU A 189 -15.18 4.72 11.53
CA LEU A 189 -14.78 3.38 11.07
C LEU A 189 -15.76 2.83 10.03
N ASN A 190 -17.07 3.02 10.20
CA ASN A 190 -18.06 2.61 9.21
C ASN A 190 -17.92 3.40 7.90
N LYS A 191 -17.56 4.69 7.94
CA LYS A 191 -17.23 5.47 6.76
C LYS A 191 -16.04 4.84 6.01
N LEU A 192 -14.96 4.45 6.70
CA LEU A 192 -13.81 3.78 6.10
C LEU A 192 -14.18 2.40 5.53
N LYS A 193 -15.04 1.63 6.23
CA LYS A 193 -15.55 0.34 5.76
C LYS A 193 -16.37 0.49 4.48
N ASN A 194 -17.25 1.50 4.42
CA ASN A 194 -18.12 1.74 3.28
C ASN A 194 -17.39 2.20 2.01
N LYS A 195 -16.17 2.72 2.13
CA LYS A 195 -15.28 3.04 1.00
C LYS A 195 -14.61 1.80 0.39
N SER A 196 -14.66 0.64 1.06
CA SER A 196 -13.98 -0.57 0.62
C SER A 196 -14.46 -1.02 -0.75
N LEU A 197 -13.52 -1.48 -1.58
CA LEU A 197 -13.80 -2.13 -2.86
C LEU A 197 -14.61 -3.43 -2.68
N PHE A 198 -14.43 -4.08 -1.53
CA PHE A 198 -15.05 -5.38 -1.23
C PHE A 198 -15.85 -5.30 0.08
N LYS A 199 -17.01 -5.92 0.09
CA LYS A 199 -17.86 -6.01 1.30
C LYS A 199 -17.29 -7.01 2.30
N THR A 200 -17.37 -6.66 3.58
CA THR A 200 -17.01 -7.54 4.69
C THR A 200 -18.08 -7.46 5.79
N ASP A 201 -18.27 -8.56 6.50
CA ASP A 201 -19.22 -8.68 7.60
C ASP A 201 -18.60 -8.25 8.95
N THR A 202 -17.45 -7.56 8.92
CA THR A 202 -16.76 -7.11 10.13
C THR A 202 -17.63 -6.14 10.93
N GLU A 203 -17.88 -6.49 12.17
CA GLU A 203 -18.54 -5.60 13.12
C GLU A 203 -17.53 -4.61 13.71
N LEU A 204 -17.90 -3.33 13.78
CA LEU A 204 -17.07 -2.24 14.30
C LEU A 204 -17.81 -1.53 15.42
N THR A 205 -17.10 -1.28 16.53
CA THR A 205 -17.61 -0.64 17.74
C THR A 205 -16.77 0.58 18.12
N ASP A 206 -17.20 1.31 19.12
CA ASP A 206 -16.40 2.42 19.68
C ASP A 206 -15.13 1.94 20.40
N ASP A 207 -15.01 0.65 20.73
CA ASP A 207 -13.80 0.05 21.33
C ASP A 207 -12.86 -0.57 20.29
N SER A 208 -13.28 -0.63 19.03
CA SER A 208 -12.44 -1.20 17.96
C SER A 208 -11.14 -0.46 17.83
N LYS A 209 -10.02 -1.20 17.80
CA LYS A 209 -8.68 -0.68 17.46
C LYS A 209 -8.36 -1.05 16.03
N VAL A 210 -7.72 -0.14 15.27
CA VAL A 210 -7.47 -0.37 13.86
C VAL A 210 -6.04 -0.06 13.46
N ILE A 211 -5.57 -0.76 12.44
CA ILE A 211 -4.36 -0.47 11.69
C ILE A 211 -4.73 0.02 10.29
N ILE A 212 -4.06 1.06 9.82
CA ILE A 212 -4.16 1.57 8.45
C ILE A 212 -2.79 1.50 7.80
N LEU A 213 -2.69 0.77 6.70
CA LEU A 213 -1.51 0.73 5.84
C LEU A 213 -1.77 1.64 4.63
N GLN A 214 -0.87 2.59 4.38
CA GLN A 214 -0.99 3.54 3.28
C GLN A 214 0.21 3.48 2.35
N THR A 215 -0.07 3.44 1.05
CA THR A 215 0.94 3.62 0.00
C THR A 215 0.39 4.42 -1.18
N CYS A 216 1.25 4.81 -2.14
CA CYS A 216 0.79 5.39 -3.39
C CYS A 216 0.03 4.34 -4.22
N SER A 217 -1.11 4.71 -4.79
CA SER A 217 -1.86 3.80 -5.67
C SER A 217 -1.22 3.72 -7.05
N MET A 218 -1.01 2.49 -7.53
CA MET A 218 -0.55 2.18 -8.89
C MET A 218 -1.70 2.21 -9.92
N VAL A 219 -2.94 2.18 -9.44
CA VAL A 219 -4.14 2.22 -10.29
C VAL A 219 -4.44 3.68 -10.64
N ASN A 220 -4.36 4.02 -11.91
CA ASN A 220 -4.59 5.35 -12.49
C ASN A 220 -3.43 6.36 -12.36
N LYS A 221 -2.89 6.73 -13.50
CA LYS A 221 -1.95 7.84 -13.67
C LYS A 221 -2.69 9.17 -13.53
N GLY A 222 -2.20 10.07 -12.70
CA GLY A 222 -2.80 11.40 -12.51
C GLY A 222 -2.60 11.89 -11.07
N ASN A 223 -3.59 12.58 -10.51
CA ASN A 223 -3.55 13.15 -9.15
C ASN A 223 -3.10 12.15 -8.09
N LYS A 224 -2.45 12.65 -7.02
CA LYS A 224 -2.03 11.81 -5.87
C LYS A 224 -3.19 10.95 -5.37
N LYS A 225 -3.01 9.64 -5.41
CA LYS A 225 -3.97 8.64 -4.96
C LYS A 225 -3.26 7.68 -4.03
N TYR A 226 -3.93 7.28 -2.97
CA TYR A 226 -3.34 6.38 -1.98
C TYR A 226 -4.14 5.08 -1.93
N GLN A 227 -3.44 3.96 -2.00
CA GLN A 227 -4.00 2.66 -1.67
C GLN A 227 -3.99 2.51 -0.16
N LEU A 228 -5.14 2.21 0.41
CA LEU A 228 -5.33 1.94 1.83
C LEU A 228 -5.75 0.49 2.05
N VAL A 229 -5.15 -0.13 3.07
CA VAL A 229 -5.55 -1.44 3.59
C VAL A 229 -5.78 -1.28 5.09
N ILE A 230 -6.97 -1.61 5.58
CA ILE A 230 -7.41 -1.32 6.95
C ILE A 230 -7.83 -2.60 7.64
N GLY A 231 -7.20 -2.89 8.77
CA GLY A 231 -7.52 -4.03 9.63
C GLY A 231 -8.06 -3.59 11.00
N VAL A 232 -8.95 -4.40 11.58
CA VAL A 232 -9.43 -4.27 12.96
C VAL A 232 -8.72 -5.29 13.85
N LEU A 233 -8.30 -4.87 15.03
CA LEU A 233 -7.64 -5.73 16.02
C LEU A 233 -8.61 -6.82 16.50
N THR A 234 -8.18 -8.07 16.45
CA THR A 234 -8.97 -9.24 16.87
C THR A 234 -8.36 -9.98 18.04
N ASN A 235 -7.02 -9.89 18.24
CA ASN A 235 -6.33 -10.57 19.32
C ASN A 235 -5.02 -9.88 19.72
N ILE A 236 -4.60 -10.05 20.96
CA ILE A 236 -3.29 -9.66 21.52
C ILE A 236 -2.74 -10.85 22.30
N GLU A 237 -1.50 -11.27 22.01
CA GLU A 237 -0.81 -12.42 22.65
C GLU A 237 0.64 -12.05 23.03
#